data_14dac3e21eeabe875a7ea1aaf3d86d37
#
_entry.id   14dac3e21eeabe875a7ea1aaf3d86d37
#
_cell.length_a   1.000
_cell.length_b   1.000
_cell.length_c   1.000
_cell.angle_alpha   90.00
_cell.angle_beta   90.00
_cell.angle_gamma   90.00
#
_symmetry.space_group_name_H-M   'P 1'
#
loop_
_entity.id
_entity.type
_entity.pdbx_description
1 polymer ?
#
loop_
_entity_poly.entity_id
_entity_poly.type
_entity_poly.pdbx_seq_one_letter_code
_entity_poly.pdbx_strand_id
1 'polypeptide(L)'
;MNRYRYNDLIIEVLDEPTYTLSSTNNFSYSKQYFGVDAKKYPTSAHGIKIYNADQIIDSCIVIASGGATGIHSTASLLDNDHLLLCCSDTVFCLILQDLELKWKVQADQGTCFQIFKQHDDYITHGEVQVTKLDKDGNIKWEFGGGSLLVSIDNDEEFKIESDGIIITDFSNTKYKIDFNGKLIYKV
;
A
#
# COMPACT_ATOMS: atom_id res chain seq x y z
N MET A 1 -4.21 11.05 5.85
CA MET A 1 -4.10 10.36 7.16
C MET A 1 -5.19 9.32 7.29
N ASN A 2 -4.81 8.06 7.64
CA ASN A 2 -5.75 7.01 8.03
C ASN A 2 -5.65 6.77 9.53
N ARG A 3 -6.78 6.42 10.14
CA ARG A 3 -6.86 6.19 11.59
C ARG A 3 -7.63 4.90 11.86
N TYR A 4 -7.01 4.01 12.64
CA TYR A 4 -7.57 2.72 13.02
C TYR A 4 -7.69 2.60 14.53
N ARG A 5 -8.60 1.75 14.96
CA ARG A 5 -8.71 1.34 16.36
C ARG A 5 -8.34 -0.15 16.46
N TYR A 6 -7.41 -0.45 17.35
CA TYR A 6 -6.98 -1.81 17.66
C TYR A 6 -6.98 -1.99 19.19
N ASN A 7 -7.95 -2.76 19.71
CA ASN A 7 -8.24 -2.82 21.15
C ASN A 7 -8.48 -1.40 21.71
N ASP A 8 -7.71 -0.99 22.71
CA ASP A 8 -7.78 0.33 23.32
C ASP A 8 -6.78 1.34 22.69
N LEU A 9 -6.06 0.91 21.66
CA LEU A 9 -5.06 1.73 20.96
C LEU A 9 -5.64 2.41 19.74
N ILE A 10 -5.08 3.57 19.42
CA ILE A 10 -5.31 4.28 18.16
C ILE A 10 -4.03 4.20 17.32
N ILE A 11 -4.17 3.77 16.08
CA ILE A 11 -3.11 3.73 15.09
C ILE A 11 -3.36 4.84 14.08
N GLU A 12 -2.39 5.70 13.87
CA GLU A 12 -2.40 6.71 12.81
C GLU A 12 -1.36 6.39 11.75
N VAL A 13 -1.79 6.45 10.49
CA VAL A 13 -0.92 6.37 9.31
C VAL A 13 -0.90 7.74 8.67
N LEU A 14 0.28 8.34 8.61
CA LEU A 14 0.51 9.73 8.24
C LEU A 14 1.35 9.81 6.98
N ASP A 15 1.05 10.78 6.14
CA ASP A 15 1.94 11.17 5.06
C ASP A 15 3.02 12.11 5.62
N GLU A 16 4.28 11.84 5.28
CA GLU A 16 5.44 12.59 5.77
C GLU A 16 6.23 13.21 4.59
N PRO A 17 5.59 14.12 3.81
CA PRO A 17 6.15 14.61 2.55
C PRO A 17 7.43 15.43 2.72
N THR A 18 7.70 15.93 3.93
CA THR A 18 8.91 16.71 4.24
C THR A 18 10.00 15.90 4.92
N TYR A 19 9.75 14.60 5.14
CA TYR A 19 10.74 13.72 5.77
C TYR A 19 11.96 13.54 4.87
N THR A 20 13.14 13.77 5.42
CA THR A 20 14.41 13.47 4.74
C THR A 20 15.35 12.70 5.67
N LEU A 21 16.10 11.75 5.14
CA LEU A 21 16.96 10.86 5.95
C LEU A 21 18.00 11.60 6.81
N SER A 22 18.38 12.81 6.42
CA SER A 22 19.43 13.60 7.09
C SER A 22 18.89 14.76 7.94
N SER A 23 17.58 15.01 7.97
CA SER A 23 17.01 16.15 8.68
C SER A 23 16.93 15.90 10.18
N THR A 24 17.42 16.86 10.96
CA THR A 24 17.24 16.88 12.42
C THR A 24 15.86 17.38 12.86
N ASN A 25 15.07 17.91 11.93
CA ASN A 25 13.72 18.44 12.19
C ASN A 25 12.63 17.38 12.03
N ASN A 26 12.98 16.16 11.62
CA ASN A 26 12.04 15.07 11.53
C ASN A 26 11.48 14.68 12.90
N PHE A 27 10.23 14.18 12.93
CA PHE A 27 9.78 13.41 14.08
C PHE A 27 10.71 12.19 14.27
N SER A 28 11.10 11.91 15.52
CA SER A 28 11.99 10.81 15.85
C SER A 28 11.21 9.49 15.93
N TYR A 29 11.11 8.78 14.81
CA TYR A 29 10.51 7.45 14.76
C TYR A 29 11.40 6.40 15.41
N SER A 30 10.80 5.52 16.22
CA SER A 30 11.51 4.43 16.92
C SER A 30 12.16 3.43 15.97
N LYS A 31 11.51 3.20 14.81
CA LYS A 31 11.95 2.24 13.79
C LYS A 31 11.83 2.84 12.39
N GLN A 32 12.68 2.35 11.48
CA GLN A 32 12.68 2.78 10.07
C GLN A 32 12.78 1.57 9.16
N TYR A 33 11.87 1.46 8.18
CA TYR A 33 11.85 0.39 7.20
C TYR A 33 11.94 0.96 5.80
N PHE A 34 12.71 0.29 4.94
CA PHE A 34 13.01 0.77 3.60
C PHE A 34 12.57 -0.24 2.55
N GLY A 35 11.93 0.23 1.50
CA GLY A 35 11.73 -0.49 0.23
C GLY A 35 13.06 -0.73 -0.49
N VAL A 36 12.98 -1.33 -1.66
CA VAL A 36 14.14 -1.52 -2.53
C VAL A 36 14.66 -0.15 -2.96
N ASP A 37 15.97 0.05 -2.94
CA ASP A 37 16.67 1.29 -3.30
C ASP A 37 16.24 2.57 -2.56
N ALA A 38 15.30 2.50 -1.61
CA ALA A 38 14.74 3.66 -0.92
C ALA A 38 15.76 4.46 -0.09
N LYS A 39 16.85 3.84 0.36
CA LYS A 39 17.94 4.58 1.03
C LYS A 39 18.69 5.51 0.08
N LYS A 40 18.72 5.16 -1.21
CA LYS A 40 19.41 5.94 -2.24
C LYS A 40 18.47 6.90 -2.97
N TYR A 41 17.25 6.46 -3.21
CA TYR A 41 16.24 7.18 -3.99
C TYR A 41 14.88 7.20 -3.26
N PRO A 42 14.78 7.85 -2.09
CA PRO A 42 13.50 7.93 -1.38
C PRO A 42 12.52 8.81 -2.16
N THR A 43 11.30 8.32 -2.36
CA THR A 43 10.23 9.07 -3.04
C THR A 43 9.08 9.38 -2.11
N SER A 44 8.63 8.40 -1.33
CA SER A 44 7.59 8.61 -0.31
C SER A 44 8.04 8.10 1.05
N ALA A 45 7.50 8.75 2.08
CA ALA A 45 7.69 8.36 3.47
C ALA A 45 6.34 8.44 4.20
N HIS A 46 5.96 7.38 4.90
CA HIS A 46 4.73 7.31 5.67
C HIS A 46 5.03 6.93 7.11
N GLY A 47 4.59 7.78 8.04
CA GLY A 47 4.75 7.58 9.48
C GLY A 47 3.59 6.77 10.06
N ILE A 48 3.88 5.88 10.97
CA ILE A 48 2.92 5.13 11.76
C ILE A 48 3.15 5.45 13.23
N LYS A 49 2.08 5.84 13.94
CA LYS A 49 2.11 6.15 15.38
C LYS A 49 1.02 5.37 16.09
N ILE A 50 1.38 4.73 17.19
CA ILE A 50 0.44 4.05 18.08
C ILE A 50 0.26 4.90 19.34
N TYR A 51 -1.00 5.19 19.65
CA TYR A 51 -1.38 5.95 20.84
C TYR A 51 -2.12 5.07 21.83
N ASN A 52 -1.76 5.23 23.10
CA ASN A 52 -2.58 4.84 24.23
C ASN A 52 -3.09 6.13 24.90
N ALA A 53 -4.41 6.35 24.86
CA ALA A 53 -5.01 7.64 25.12
C ALA A 53 -4.34 8.74 24.23
N ASP A 54 -3.72 9.76 24.84
CA ASP A 54 -3.07 10.86 24.12
C ASP A 54 -1.54 10.71 24.01
N GLN A 55 -0.99 9.57 24.45
CA GLN A 55 0.46 9.35 24.46
C GLN A 55 0.88 8.43 23.32
N ILE A 56 1.89 8.83 22.55
CA ILE A 56 2.55 7.95 21.58
C ILE A 56 3.35 6.91 22.37
N ILE A 57 3.01 5.64 22.20
CA ILE A 57 3.68 4.51 22.87
C ILE A 57 4.66 3.79 21.96
N ASP A 58 4.44 3.85 20.64
CA ASP A 58 5.38 3.34 19.63
C ASP A 58 5.19 4.08 18.31
N SER A 59 6.22 4.03 17.44
CA SER A 59 6.18 4.66 16.13
C SER A 59 7.17 4.03 15.17
N CYS A 60 6.83 3.98 13.90
CA CYS A 60 7.78 3.66 12.83
C CYS A 60 7.53 4.51 11.61
N ILE A 61 8.51 4.53 10.70
CA ILE A 61 8.37 5.13 9.39
C ILE A 61 8.75 4.11 8.31
N VAL A 62 7.96 4.05 7.26
CA VAL A 62 8.27 3.30 6.05
C VAL A 62 8.65 4.27 4.93
N ILE A 63 9.66 3.92 4.15
CA ILE A 63 10.20 4.77 3.09
C ILE A 63 10.41 3.88 1.86
N ALA A 64 9.93 4.30 0.70
CA ALA A 64 10.08 3.54 -0.53
C ALA A 64 10.47 4.42 -1.73
N SER A 65 10.93 3.75 -2.78
CA SER A 65 11.24 4.31 -4.10
C SER A 65 10.09 4.06 -5.07
N GLY A 66 10.11 4.69 -6.22
CA GLY A 66 9.10 4.57 -7.26
C GLY A 66 8.34 5.87 -7.47
N GLY A 67 7.08 5.81 -7.85
CA GLY A 67 6.22 6.98 -7.92
C GLY A 67 5.81 7.50 -6.55
N ALA A 68 5.49 8.79 -6.46
CA ALA A 68 5.07 9.40 -5.20
C ALA A 68 3.66 8.94 -4.79
N THR A 69 3.50 8.56 -3.53
CA THR A 69 2.21 8.20 -2.93
C THR A 69 1.88 9.08 -1.74
N GLY A 70 0.58 9.25 -1.49
CA GLY A 70 0.05 9.87 -0.28
C GLY A 70 -0.88 8.90 0.44
N ILE A 71 -1.26 9.21 1.67
CA ILE A 71 -2.18 8.39 2.47
C ILE A 71 -3.63 8.80 2.19
N HIS A 72 -4.39 7.89 1.58
CA HIS A 72 -5.83 7.98 1.36
C HIS A 72 -6.53 6.71 1.90
N SER A 73 -7.86 6.64 1.81
CA SER A 73 -8.67 5.61 2.51
C SER A 73 -8.29 4.16 2.19
N THR A 74 -7.79 3.89 0.99
CA THR A 74 -7.39 2.55 0.52
C THR A 74 -5.88 2.35 0.41
N ALA A 75 -5.07 3.36 0.81
CA ALA A 75 -3.61 3.25 0.83
C ALA A 75 -3.08 2.34 1.96
N SER A 76 -3.92 2.03 2.95
CA SER A 76 -3.58 1.14 4.06
C SER A 76 -4.78 0.32 4.49
N LEU A 77 -4.51 -0.79 5.16
CA LEU A 77 -5.49 -1.78 5.59
C LEU A 77 -5.10 -2.34 6.96
N LEU A 78 -6.05 -2.36 7.89
CA LEU A 78 -5.92 -3.09 9.15
C LEU A 78 -6.53 -4.48 8.99
N ASP A 79 -5.73 -5.53 9.18
CA ASP A 79 -6.17 -6.92 9.17
C ASP A 79 -5.72 -7.65 10.44
N ASN A 80 -6.66 -7.88 11.36
CA ASN A 80 -6.40 -8.42 12.69
C ASN A 80 -5.33 -7.60 13.42
N ASP A 81 -4.16 -8.20 13.66
CA ASP A 81 -3.01 -7.61 14.34
C ASP A 81 -1.93 -7.10 13.37
N HIS A 82 -2.26 -6.97 12.09
CA HIS A 82 -1.35 -6.51 11.06
C HIS A 82 -1.85 -5.22 10.41
N LEU A 83 -0.94 -4.27 10.24
CA LEU A 83 -1.14 -3.09 9.42
C LEU A 83 -0.41 -3.26 8.11
N LEU A 84 -1.16 -3.23 7.01
CA LEU A 84 -0.60 -3.23 5.66
C LEU A 84 -0.71 -1.83 5.08
N LEU A 85 0.31 -1.36 4.37
CA LEU A 85 0.25 -0.07 3.69
C LEU A 85 1.10 -0.04 2.43
N CYS A 86 0.60 0.67 1.43
CA CYS A 86 1.32 1.01 0.20
C CYS A 86 2.21 2.23 0.46
N CYS A 87 3.44 2.17 0.00
CA CYS A 87 4.36 3.29 -0.02
C CYS A 87 5.19 3.21 -1.30
N SER A 88 5.03 4.16 -2.20
CA SER A 88 5.61 4.09 -3.55
C SER A 88 5.33 2.74 -4.23
N ASP A 89 6.36 1.99 -4.63
CA ASP A 89 6.25 0.68 -5.30
C ASP A 89 6.03 -0.50 -4.34
N THR A 90 6.11 -0.26 -3.02
CA THR A 90 6.24 -1.30 -2.00
C THR A 90 5.01 -1.37 -1.08
N VAL A 91 4.58 -2.59 -0.78
CA VAL A 91 3.68 -2.88 0.35
C VAL A 91 4.50 -3.31 1.55
N PHE A 92 4.21 -2.72 2.71
CA PHE A 92 4.75 -3.09 4.00
C PHE A 92 3.67 -3.73 4.86
N CYS A 93 3.99 -4.80 5.57
CA CYS A 93 3.14 -5.43 6.57
C CYS A 93 3.84 -5.36 7.93
N LEU A 94 3.20 -4.69 8.89
CA LEU A 94 3.72 -4.45 10.23
C LEU A 94 2.87 -5.20 11.24
N ILE A 95 3.50 -5.76 12.28
CA ILE A 95 2.84 -6.34 13.45
C ILE A 95 2.47 -5.19 14.40
N LEU A 96 1.19 -5.05 14.77
CA LEU A 96 0.74 -3.90 15.57
C LEU A 96 1.23 -3.92 17.02
N GLN A 97 1.60 -5.10 17.54
CA GLN A 97 2.03 -5.20 18.95
C GLN A 97 3.28 -4.36 19.22
N ASP A 98 4.20 -4.29 18.26
CA ASP A 98 5.51 -3.68 18.42
C ASP A 98 6.01 -2.97 17.16
N LEU A 99 5.16 -2.81 16.14
CA LEU A 99 5.49 -2.25 14.82
C LEU A 99 6.69 -2.92 14.13
N GLU A 100 6.96 -4.20 14.46
CA GLU A 100 7.98 -4.96 13.74
C GLU A 100 7.54 -5.28 12.32
N LEU A 101 8.49 -5.23 11.39
CA LEU A 101 8.25 -5.57 10.00
C LEU A 101 8.07 -7.08 9.85
N LYS A 102 6.85 -7.52 9.52
CA LYS A 102 6.59 -8.93 9.21
C LYS A 102 7.13 -9.31 7.85
N TRP A 103 6.77 -8.52 6.82
CA TRP A 103 7.28 -8.64 5.47
C TRP A 103 7.10 -7.31 4.70
N LYS A 104 7.80 -7.21 3.59
CA LYS A 104 7.60 -6.19 2.58
C LYS A 104 7.79 -6.80 1.20
N VAL A 105 7.11 -6.26 0.20
CA VAL A 105 7.20 -6.72 -1.18
C VAL A 105 7.04 -5.55 -2.15
N GLN A 106 7.82 -5.53 -3.20
CA GLN A 106 7.57 -4.62 -4.32
C GLN A 106 6.33 -5.14 -5.06
N ALA A 107 5.22 -4.44 -4.92
CA ALA A 107 3.91 -4.86 -5.43
C ALA A 107 3.56 -4.22 -6.79
N ASP A 108 4.32 -3.22 -7.20
CA ASP A 108 4.22 -2.58 -8.51
C ASP A 108 5.61 -2.14 -8.98
N GLN A 109 5.83 -2.03 -10.29
CA GLN A 109 7.10 -1.54 -10.84
C GLN A 109 7.20 -0.01 -10.85
N GLY A 110 6.08 0.69 -10.74
CA GLY A 110 5.97 2.14 -10.64
C GLY A 110 5.47 2.57 -9.27
N THR A 111 4.16 2.49 -9.07
CA THR A 111 3.49 3.02 -7.86
C THR A 111 2.37 2.09 -7.42
N CYS A 112 2.37 1.65 -6.18
CA CYS A 112 1.28 0.90 -5.55
C CYS A 112 0.36 1.88 -4.82
N PHE A 113 -0.88 2.05 -5.29
CA PHE A 113 -1.82 3.04 -4.74
C PHE A 113 -2.71 2.49 -3.64
N GLN A 114 -3.24 1.28 -3.84
CA GLN A 114 -4.35 0.74 -3.04
C GLN A 114 -4.08 -0.70 -2.63
N ILE A 115 -4.63 -1.08 -1.47
CA ILE A 115 -4.59 -2.44 -0.97
C ILE A 115 -5.96 -2.84 -0.41
N PHE A 116 -6.40 -4.05 -0.74
CA PHE A 116 -7.68 -4.62 -0.36
C PHE A 116 -7.51 -6.04 0.17
N LYS A 117 -8.33 -6.42 1.14
CA LYS A 117 -8.41 -7.81 1.58
C LYS A 117 -9.35 -8.60 0.66
N GLN A 118 -8.90 -9.78 0.24
CA GLN A 118 -9.66 -10.72 -0.58
C GLN A 118 -9.54 -12.13 0.02
N HIS A 119 -10.50 -12.51 0.88
CA HIS A 119 -10.45 -13.70 1.74
C HIS A 119 -9.21 -13.70 2.64
N ASP A 120 -8.30 -14.67 2.48
CA ASP A 120 -7.04 -14.75 3.23
C ASP A 120 -5.86 -14.08 2.50
N ASP A 121 -6.10 -13.52 1.31
CA ASP A 121 -5.11 -12.88 0.46
C ASP A 121 -5.31 -11.36 0.42
N TYR A 122 -4.39 -10.66 -0.24
CA TYR A 122 -4.49 -9.24 -0.51
C TYR A 122 -4.41 -8.96 -2.01
N ILE A 123 -5.13 -7.96 -2.48
CA ILE A 123 -5.05 -7.45 -3.84
C ILE A 123 -4.57 -6.01 -3.76
N THR A 124 -3.54 -5.68 -4.53
CA THR A 124 -3.07 -4.32 -4.69
C THR A 124 -3.42 -3.81 -6.07
N HIS A 125 -3.73 -2.53 -6.16
CA HIS A 125 -3.85 -1.80 -7.41
C HIS A 125 -2.69 -0.80 -7.48
N GLY A 126 -1.94 -0.86 -8.55
CA GLY A 126 -0.83 0.03 -8.82
C GLY A 126 -0.90 0.68 -10.20
N GLU A 127 0.12 1.47 -10.52
CA GLU A 127 0.21 2.21 -11.77
C GLU A 127 0.39 1.30 -12.98
N VAL A 128 1.14 0.21 -12.82
CA VAL A 128 1.53 -0.69 -13.92
C VAL A 128 0.80 -2.02 -13.84
N GLN A 129 0.45 -2.45 -12.63
CA GLN A 129 -0.11 -3.79 -12.43
C GLN A 129 -1.07 -3.89 -11.25
N VAL A 130 -1.91 -4.91 -11.29
CA VAL A 130 -2.65 -5.44 -10.14
C VAL A 130 -1.91 -6.68 -9.66
N THR A 131 -1.58 -6.71 -8.37
CA THR A 131 -0.83 -7.83 -7.78
C THR A 131 -1.65 -8.50 -6.69
N LYS A 132 -1.69 -9.83 -6.70
CA LYS A 132 -2.25 -10.61 -5.60
C LYS A 132 -1.15 -11.18 -4.73
N LEU A 133 -1.25 -10.91 -3.44
CA LEU A 133 -0.32 -11.38 -2.41
C LEU A 133 -1.01 -12.38 -1.50
N ASP A 134 -0.29 -13.40 -1.04
CA ASP A 134 -0.76 -14.20 0.08
C ASP A 134 -0.53 -13.46 1.42
N LYS A 135 -0.99 -14.05 2.52
CA LYS A 135 -0.86 -13.49 3.88
C LYS A 135 0.60 -13.33 4.35
N ASP A 136 1.55 -13.98 3.69
CA ASP A 136 2.97 -13.95 4.02
C ASP A 136 3.78 -13.03 3.07
N GLY A 137 3.06 -12.31 2.17
CA GLY A 137 3.63 -11.33 1.23
C GLY A 137 4.22 -11.95 -0.04
N ASN A 138 3.95 -13.25 -0.31
CA ASN A 138 4.38 -13.86 -1.56
C ASN A 138 3.42 -13.48 -2.69
N ILE A 139 3.96 -13.11 -3.84
CA ILE A 139 3.18 -12.80 -5.04
C ILE A 139 2.58 -14.12 -5.59
N LYS A 140 1.26 -14.17 -5.69
CA LYS A 140 0.52 -15.29 -6.29
C LYS A 140 0.34 -15.10 -7.78
N TRP A 141 0.04 -13.89 -8.21
CA TRP A 141 -0.04 -13.50 -9.61
C TRP A 141 0.03 -11.97 -9.76
N GLU A 142 0.34 -11.54 -10.96
CA GLU A 142 0.35 -10.14 -11.39
C GLU A 142 -0.42 -10.03 -12.71
N PHE A 143 -1.13 -8.92 -12.89
CA PHE A 143 -1.84 -8.58 -14.12
C PHE A 143 -1.49 -7.16 -14.53
N GLY A 144 -0.91 -6.99 -15.71
CA GLY A 144 -0.67 -5.70 -16.37
C GLY A 144 -1.63 -5.48 -17.54
N GLY A 145 -2.02 -4.24 -17.76
CA GLY A 145 -2.83 -3.83 -18.92
C GLY A 145 -1.99 -3.60 -20.17
N GLY A 146 -2.63 -3.01 -21.17
CA GLY A 146 -1.93 -2.51 -22.37
C GLY A 146 -1.29 -1.13 -22.18
N SER A 147 -1.65 -0.43 -21.11
CA SER A 147 -1.17 0.90 -20.72
C SER A 147 -1.13 0.99 -19.20
N LEU A 148 -0.80 2.16 -18.63
CA LEU A 148 -0.84 2.39 -17.18
C LEU A 148 -2.27 2.17 -16.64
N LEU A 149 -2.40 1.57 -15.47
CA LEU A 149 -3.68 1.24 -14.86
C LEU A 149 -4.21 2.43 -14.04
N VAL A 150 -4.30 3.59 -14.68
CA VAL A 150 -4.83 4.83 -14.13
C VAL A 150 -5.84 5.42 -15.10
N SER A 151 -6.90 6.05 -14.61
CA SER A 151 -7.91 6.72 -15.43
C SER A 151 -7.68 8.23 -15.48
N ILE A 152 -7.93 8.84 -16.65
CA ILE A 152 -7.86 10.30 -16.84
C ILE A 152 -9.17 10.98 -16.47
N ASP A 153 -10.30 10.28 -16.64
CA ASP A 153 -11.64 10.87 -16.65
C ASP A 153 -12.34 10.83 -15.28
N ASN A 154 -11.63 10.57 -14.18
CA ASN A 154 -12.19 10.33 -12.83
C ASN A 154 -13.21 9.19 -12.77
N ASP A 155 -13.29 8.35 -13.78
CA ASP A 155 -14.02 7.09 -13.69
C ASP A 155 -13.32 6.16 -12.69
N GLU A 156 -14.09 5.28 -12.06
CA GLU A 156 -13.56 4.27 -11.13
C GLU A 156 -12.59 3.35 -11.89
N GLU A 157 -11.29 3.63 -11.78
CA GLU A 157 -10.22 2.94 -12.50
C GLU A 157 -10.01 1.50 -12.02
N PHE A 158 -10.43 1.21 -10.79
CA PHE A 158 -10.29 -0.09 -10.15
C PHE A 158 -11.48 -0.42 -9.27
N LYS A 159 -12.07 -1.60 -9.49
CA LYS A 159 -13.22 -2.07 -8.72
C LYS A 159 -13.17 -3.58 -8.49
N ILE A 160 -13.32 -3.99 -7.24
CA ILE A 160 -13.51 -5.40 -6.88
C ILE A 160 -15.01 -5.69 -6.89
N GLU A 161 -15.44 -6.65 -7.72
CA GLU A 161 -16.79 -7.19 -7.79
C GLU A 161 -16.88 -8.57 -7.14
N SER A 162 -18.07 -9.14 -7.07
CA SER A 162 -18.27 -10.47 -6.46
C SER A 162 -17.59 -11.60 -7.22
N ASP A 163 -17.36 -11.44 -8.52
CA ASP A 163 -16.84 -12.46 -9.43
C ASP A 163 -15.51 -12.10 -10.11
N GLY A 164 -14.89 -10.97 -9.71
CA GLY A 164 -13.62 -10.56 -10.26
C GLY A 164 -13.27 -9.11 -10.02
N ILE A 165 -12.34 -8.60 -10.81
CA ILE A 165 -11.80 -7.25 -10.70
C ILE A 165 -11.97 -6.57 -12.05
N ILE A 166 -12.52 -5.35 -12.04
CA ILE A 166 -12.59 -4.46 -13.19
C ILE A 166 -11.48 -3.42 -13.08
N ILE A 167 -10.77 -3.21 -14.17
CA ILE A 167 -9.65 -2.27 -14.27
C ILE A 167 -9.84 -1.45 -15.54
N THR A 168 -9.62 -0.15 -15.47
CA THR A 168 -9.59 0.74 -16.64
C THR A 168 -8.18 1.31 -16.76
N ASP A 169 -7.55 1.16 -17.92
CA ASP A 169 -6.23 1.71 -18.17
C ASP A 169 -6.30 3.15 -18.75
N PHE A 170 -5.15 3.79 -18.83
CA PHE A 170 -4.98 5.16 -19.35
C PHE A 170 -5.48 5.34 -20.78
N SER A 171 -5.60 4.28 -21.56
CA SER A 171 -6.18 4.29 -22.90
C SER A 171 -7.70 4.03 -22.91
N ASN A 172 -8.36 4.07 -21.75
CA ASN A 172 -9.78 3.78 -21.55
C ASN A 172 -10.17 2.34 -21.93
N THR A 173 -9.19 1.43 -21.95
CA THR A 173 -9.47 0.00 -22.13
C THR A 173 -9.90 -0.61 -20.80
N LYS A 174 -11.07 -1.26 -20.80
CA LYS A 174 -11.60 -1.96 -19.62
C LYS A 174 -11.23 -3.43 -19.68
N TYR A 175 -10.70 -3.93 -18.57
CA TYR A 175 -10.38 -5.34 -18.37
C TYR A 175 -11.24 -5.86 -17.23
N LYS A 176 -11.71 -7.10 -17.36
CA LYS A 176 -12.21 -7.88 -16.23
C LYS A 176 -11.33 -9.13 -16.07
N ILE A 177 -10.80 -9.32 -14.88
CA ILE A 177 -10.03 -10.52 -14.51
C ILE A 177 -10.74 -11.26 -13.37
N ASP A 178 -10.58 -12.58 -13.31
CA ASP A 178 -11.02 -13.36 -12.15
C ASP A 178 -10.03 -13.22 -10.97
N PHE A 179 -10.38 -13.78 -9.81
CA PHE A 179 -9.51 -13.74 -8.63
C PHE A 179 -8.25 -14.63 -8.71
N ASN A 180 -8.06 -15.33 -9.84
CA ASN A 180 -6.82 -16.03 -10.16
C ASN A 180 -5.95 -15.25 -11.15
N GLY A 181 -6.32 -14.00 -11.47
CA GLY A 181 -5.59 -13.12 -12.38
C GLY A 181 -5.83 -13.44 -13.87
N LYS A 182 -6.81 -14.30 -14.19
CA LYS A 182 -7.10 -14.67 -15.57
C LYS A 182 -8.05 -13.66 -16.21
N LEU A 183 -7.68 -13.16 -17.39
CA LEU A 183 -8.52 -12.27 -18.19
C LEU A 183 -9.84 -12.95 -18.59
N ILE A 184 -10.97 -12.32 -18.25
CA ILE A 184 -12.31 -12.71 -18.64
C ILE A 184 -12.71 -12.00 -19.92
N TYR A 185 -12.58 -10.65 -19.95
CA TYR A 185 -12.80 -9.85 -21.15
C TYR A 185 -11.92 -8.60 -21.17
N LYS A 186 -11.81 -8.01 -22.36
CA LYS A 186 -11.18 -6.72 -22.65
C LYS A 186 -12.05 -5.97 -23.65
N VAL A 187 -12.39 -4.72 -23.38
CA VAL A 187 -13.20 -3.84 -24.24
C VAL A 187 -12.64 -2.42 -24.26
#